data_a2fb675bdf45a5d07d8deb49cc610438
#
_entry.id   a2fb675bdf45a5d07d8deb49cc610438
#
_cell.length_a   1.000
_cell.length_b   1.000
_cell.length_c   1.000
_cell.angle_alpha   90.00
_cell.angle_beta   90.00
_cell.angle_gamma   90.00
#
_symmetry.space_group_name_H-M   'P 1'
#
loop_
_entity.id
_entity.type
_entity.pdbx_description
1 polymer ?
#
loop_
_entity_poly.entity_id
_entity_poly.type
_entity_poly.pdbx_seq_one_letter_code
_entity_poly.pdbx_strand_id
1 'polypeptide(L)'
;MMRNSNNGCLLSTRAWIVALILGVGIVVSIFILIYYSRPPRIKVVAVTAALTVIPSRSTVTPTSFEILPTDNPNITPTLQPGSIGIGAFVQVSGTEGDGLRLRKEPGLSSEMQFLGLDGELFQVGDGPVDQDGYTWWFVVGSYDETRQGWAAADFLEVVTDQ
;
A
#
# COMPACT_ATOMS: atom_id res chain seq x y z
N MET A 1 23.23 -57.11 52.30
CA MET A 1 23.96 -57.04 51.04
C MET A 1 23.31 -55.90 50.21
N MET A 2 23.77 -54.67 50.45
CA MET A 2 23.22 -53.43 49.84
C MET A 2 24.02 -53.11 48.57
N ARG A 3 23.35 -53.13 47.43
CA ARG A 3 23.94 -52.79 46.14
C ARG A 3 23.66 -51.29 45.88
N ASN A 4 24.68 -50.50 46.13
CA ASN A 4 24.61 -49.04 45.83
C ASN A 4 24.78 -48.82 44.33
N SER A 5 23.71 -48.40 43.67
CA SER A 5 23.69 -48.08 42.24
C SER A 5 23.77 -46.56 42.09
N ASN A 6 24.96 -46.01 42.20
CA ASN A 6 25.24 -44.64 41.87
C ASN A 6 25.54 -44.53 40.35
N ASN A 7 24.51 -44.53 39.56
CA ASN A 7 24.63 -44.12 38.16
C ASN A 7 24.57 -42.60 38.07
N GLY A 8 25.63 -41.95 38.56
CA GLY A 8 25.90 -40.53 38.24
C GLY A 8 26.18 -40.43 36.76
N CYS A 9 25.21 -39.88 36.02
CA CYS A 9 25.34 -39.48 34.64
C CYS A 9 26.39 -38.37 34.55
N LEU A 10 27.67 -38.76 34.39
CA LEU A 10 28.74 -37.85 34.01
C LEU A 10 28.52 -37.44 32.56
N LEU A 11 27.66 -36.45 32.35
CA LEU A 11 27.65 -35.77 31.05
C LEU A 11 29.07 -35.31 30.79
N SER A 12 29.75 -35.98 29.84
CA SER A 12 31.14 -35.71 29.56
C SER A 12 31.28 -34.22 29.21
N THR A 13 32.33 -33.57 29.75
CA THR A 13 32.64 -32.16 29.49
C THR A 13 32.59 -31.81 27.99
N ARG A 14 32.84 -32.80 27.15
CA ARG A 14 32.75 -32.72 25.69
C ARG A 14 31.32 -32.48 25.20
N ALA A 15 30.29 -33.08 25.83
CA ALA A 15 28.89 -32.88 25.47
C ALA A 15 28.44 -31.44 25.77
N TRP A 16 28.90 -30.87 26.90
CA TRP A 16 28.62 -29.48 27.25
C TRP A 16 29.27 -28.50 26.26
N ILE A 17 30.50 -28.74 25.82
CA ILE A 17 31.22 -27.93 24.84
C ILE A 17 30.50 -27.97 23.49
N VAL A 18 30.04 -29.13 23.01
CA VAL A 18 29.30 -29.27 21.75
C VAL A 18 27.98 -28.54 21.83
N ALA A 19 27.23 -28.65 22.93
CA ALA A 19 25.94 -27.95 23.09
C ALA A 19 26.15 -26.42 23.10
N LEU A 20 27.22 -25.92 23.70
CA LEU A 20 27.53 -24.49 23.74
C LEU A 20 27.91 -23.94 22.35
N ILE A 21 28.71 -24.69 21.57
CA ILE A 21 29.10 -24.32 20.20
C ILE A 21 27.82 -24.30 19.28
N LEU A 22 26.94 -25.28 19.39
CA LEU A 22 25.68 -25.33 18.65
C LEU A 22 24.77 -24.13 19.02
N GLY A 23 24.65 -23.83 20.32
CA GLY A 23 23.85 -22.69 20.78
C GLY A 23 24.36 -21.36 20.25
N VAL A 24 25.68 -21.11 20.32
CA VAL A 24 26.28 -19.90 19.76
C VAL A 24 26.12 -19.84 18.25
N GLY A 25 26.25 -20.95 17.53
CA GLY A 25 26.06 -21.01 16.09
C GLY A 25 24.64 -20.61 15.67
N ILE A 26 23.62 -21.06 16.41
CA ILE A 26 22.22 -20.68 16.13
C ILE A 26 21.99 -19.19 16.38
N VAL A 27 22.51 -18.62 17.48
CA VAL A 27 22.38 -17.20 17.79
C VAL A 27 23.04 -16.34 16.73
N VAL A 28 24.25 -16.68 16.29
CA VAL A 28 24.96 -15.97 15.21
C VAL A 28 24.20 -16.06 13.90
N SER A 29 23.63 -17.22 13.57
CA SER A 29 22.82 -17.41 12.36
C SER A 29 21.58 -16.51 12.36
N ILE A 30 20.87 -16.41 13.50
CA ILE A 30 19.71 -15.53 13.66
C ILE A 30 20.12 -14.06 13.51
N PHE A 31 21.24 -13.65 14.09
CA PHE A 31 21.74 -12.27 13.96
C PHE A 31 22.08 -11.92 12.51
N ILE A 32 22.72 -12.83 11.79
CA ILE A 32 23.03 -12.67 10.37
C ILE A 32 21.72 -12.51 9.56
N LEU A 33 20.74 -13.35 9.83
CA LEU A 33 19.45 -13.31 9.13
C LEU A 33 18.72 -11.99 9.38
N ILE A 34 18.70 -11.48 10.61
CA ILE A 34 18.11 -10.17 10.95
C ILE A 34 18.90 -9.03 10.28
N TYR A 35 20.22 -9.13 10.21
CA TYR A 35 21.06 -8.10 9.59
C TYR A 35 20.82 -7.98 8.08
N TYR A 36 20.71 -9.11 7.37
CA TYR A 36 20.44 -9.13 5.94
C TYR A 36 18.97 -8.88 5.59
N SER A 37 18.03 -9.09 6.52
CA SER A 37 16.60 -8.83 6.33
C SER A 37 16.21 -7.37 6.58
N ARG A 38 17.16 -6.47 6.90
CA ARG A 38 16.83 -5.06 7.07
C ARG A 38 16.47 -4.46 5.72
N PRO A 39 15.24 -3.92 5.55
CA PRO A 39 14.88 -3.24 4.32
C PRO A 39 15.80 -2.03 4.08
N PRO A 40 16.14 -1.71 2.83
CA PRO A 40 16.95 -0.56 2.51
C PRO A 40 16.25 0.71 3.03
N ARG A 41 16.98 1.55 3.77
CA ARG A 41 16.46 2.84 4.22
C ARG A 41 16.24 3.70 2.98
N ILE A 42 14.98 3.95 2.66
CA ILE A 42 14.60 4.90 1.62
C ILE A 42 15.09 6.27 2.09
N LYS A 43 16.05 6.85 1.36
CA LYS A 43 16.42 8.25 1.55
C LYS A 43 15.24 9.07 1.04
N VAL A 44 14.48 9.64 1.95
CA VAL A 44 13.49 10.67 1.61
C VAL A 44 14.28 11.84 1.04
N VAL A 45 14.25 11.98 -0.28
CA VAL A 45 14.74 13.18 -0.94
C VAL A 45 13.70 14.26 -0.64
N ALA A 46 14.05 15.20 0.21
CA ALA A 46 13.23 16.38 0.43
C ALA A 46 13.09 17.12 -0.90
N VAL A 47 11.94 16.99 -1.54
CA VAL A 47 11.59 17.82 -2.69
C VAL A 47 11.33 19.22 -2.15
N THR A 48 12.31 20.08 -2.28
CA THR A 48 12.15 21.52 -2.00
C THR A 48 11.19 22.06 -3.04
N ALA A 49 9.96 22.33 -2.65
CA ALA A 49 8.99 23.02 -3.49
C ALA A 49 9.54 24.42 -3.82
N ALA A 50 10.04 24.61 -5.04
CA ALA A 50 10.37 25.91 -5.55
C ALA A 50 9.04 26.65 -5.81
N LEU A 51 8.76 27.64 -4.98
CA LEU A 51 7.62 28.55 -5.17
C LEU A 51 7.91 29.43 -6.40
N THR A 52 7.43 29.01 -7.57
CA THR A 52 7.47 29.86 -8.77
C THR A 52 6.37 30.91 -8.65
N VAL A 53 6.73 32.12 -8.28
CA VAL A 53 5.84 33.29 -8.34
C VAL A 53 5.62 33.63 -9.80
N ILE A 54 4.43 33.34 -10.33
CA ILE A 54 4.00 33.80 -11.65
C ILE A 54 3.58 35.28 -11.52
N PRO A 55 4.27 36.24 -12.19
CA PRO A 55 3.83 37.64 -12.16
C PRO A 55 2.49 37.77 -12.87
N SER A 56 1.53 38.40 -12.22
CA SER A 56 0.22 38.71 -12.76
C SER A 56 0.34 39.54 -14.06
N ARG A 57 -0.07 38.97 -15.17
CA ARG A 57 -0.12 39.70 -16.45
C ARG A 57 -1.34 40.60 -16.48
N SER A 58 -1.09 41.86 -16.81
CA SER A 58 -2.04 42.97 -16.88
C SER A 58 -3.31 42.66 -17.68
N THR A 59 -4.41 43.09 -17.10
CA THR A 59 -5.77 43.21 -17.66
C THR A 59 -5.80 43.79 -19.05
N VAL A 60 -6.30 43.06 -20.03
CA VAL A 60 -6.78 43.60 -21.29
C VAL A 60 -8.31 43.56 -21.32
N THR A 61 -8.88 44.70 -21.66
CA THR A 61 -10.28 45.05 -21.78
C THR A 61 -11.08 44.03 -22.61
N PRO A 62 -12.31 43.62 -22.20
CA PRO A 62 -13.08 42.66 -22.94
C PRO A 62 -13.68 43.26 -24.21
N THR A 63 -13.23 42.79 -25.37
CA THR A 63 -13.98 42.89 -26.61
C THR A 63 -14.92 41.71 -26.70
N SER A 64 -16.22 42.01 -26.77
CA SER A 64 -17.31 41.03 -26.93
C SER A 64 -17.10 40.23 -28.20
N PHE A 65 -16.82 38.93 -28.05
CA PHE A 65 -16.90 37.93 -29.12
C PHE A 65 -17.97 36.92 -28.78
N GLU A 66 -18.85 36.76 -29.75
CA GLU A 66 -19.93 35.79 -29.84
C GLU A 66 -19.43 34.38 -29.58
N ILE A 67 -20.07 33.67 -28.63
CA ILE A 67 -19.62 32.38 -28.11
C ILE A 67 -20.08 31.29 -29.09
N LEU A 68 -19.14 30.79 -29.89
CA LEU A 68 -19.27 29.46 -30.48
C LEU A 68 -18.87 28.46 -29.38
N PRO A 69 -19.61 27.36 -29.16
CA PRO A 69 -19.27 26.39 -28.13
C PRO A 69 -18.00 25.68 -28.52
N THR A 70 -16.87 26.09 -27.92
CA THR A 70 -15.63 25.36 -27.97
C THR A 70 -15.63 24.42 -26.77
N ASP A 71 -15.61 23.13 -27.04
CA ASP A 71 -15.33 22.10 -26.05
C ASP A 71 -14.04 22.46 -25.31
N ASN A 72 -14.17 22.94 -24.09
CA ASN A 72 -13.06 23.23 -23.22
C ASN A 72 -12.72 21.99 -22.39
N PRO A 73 -11.61 21.29 -22.63
CA PRO A 73 -11.27 20.06 -21.91
C PRO A 73 -10.74 20.30 -20.48
N ASN A 74 -10.94 21.48 -19.91
CA ASN A 74 -10.53 21.78 -18.53
C ASN A 74 -11.75 21.90 -17.60
N ILE A 75 -12.63 20.92 -17.64
CA ILE A 75 -13.54 20.65 -16.54
C ILE A 75 -12.76 19.89 -15.51
N THR A 76 -12.31 20.55 -14.44
CA THR A 76 -12.01 19.90 -13.17
C THR A 76 -13.28 19.11 -12.82
N PRO A 77 -13.24 17.76 -12.76
CA PRO A 77 -14.45 17.02 -12.42
C PRO A 77 -14.84 17.43 -10.99
N THR A 78 -15.94 18.17 -10.89
CA THR A 78 -16.58 18.38 -9.59
C THR A 78 -17.10 17.01 -9.17
N LEU A 79 -16.42 16.36 -8.22
CA LEU A 79 -16.84 15.08 -7.68
C LEU A 79 -18.25 15.25 -7.11
N GLN A 80 -19.22 14.53 -7.69
CA GLN A 80 -20.53 14.43 -7.07
C GLN A 80 -20.39 13.71 -5.73
N PRO A 81 -21.01 14.21 -4.64
CA PRO A 81 -21.00 13.51 -3.38
C PRO A 81 -21.44 12.06 -3.55
N GLY A 82 -20.60 11.11 -3.11
CA GLY A 82 -20.88 9.67 -3.21
C GLY A 82 -20.37 8.99 -4.48
N SER A 83 -19.74 9.71 -5.44
CA SER A 83 -19.08 9.09 -6.59
C SER A 83 -17.58 8.89 -6.32
N ILE A 84 -17.06 7.74 -6.77
CA ILE A 84 -15.61 7.48 -6.73
C ILE A 84 -14.93 8.43 -7.71
N GLY A 85 -13.85 9.08 -7.24
CA GLY A 85 -13.04 9.97 -8.06
C GLY A 85 -11.65 10.12 -7.49
N ILE A 86 -10.72 10.65 -8.28
CA ILE A 86 -9.33 10.86 -7.86
C ILE A 86 -9.29 11.75 -6.61
N GLY A 87 -8.56 11.31 -5.57
CA GLY A 87 -8.46 11.97 -4.29
C GLY A 87 -9.55 11.61 -3.28
N ALA A 88 -10.62 10.90 -3.69
CA ALA A 88 -11.65 10.43 -2.78
C ALA A 88 -11.09 9.37 -1.83
N PHE A 89 -11.61 9.35 -0.60
CA PHE A 89 -11.39 8.24 0.32
C PHE A 89 -12.48 7.19 0.10
N VAL A 90 -12.04 5.93 0.00
CA VAL A 90 -12.90 4.77 -0.19
C VAL A 90 -12.57 3.70 0.84
N GLN A 91 -13.57 2.94 1.23
CA GLN A 91 -13.39 1.74 2.04
C GLN A 91 -13.73 0.49 1.23
N VAL A 92 -13.07 -0.61 1.54
CA VAL A 92 -13.45 -1.92 0.99
C VAL A 92 -14.76 -2.37 1.61
N SER A 93 -15.73 -2.78 0.77
CA SER A 93 -17.06 -3.18 1.20
C SER A 93 -17.61 -4.29 0.30
N GLY A 94 -18.47 -5.14 0.85
CA GLY A 94 -19.19 -6.17 0.07
C GLY A 94 -18.38 -7.38 -0.35
N THR A 95 -17.23 -7.66 0.30
CA THR A 95 -16.40 -8.85 0.00
C THR A 95 -16.79 -10.07 0.81
N GLU A 96 -17.80 -9.97 1.69
CA GLU A 96 -18.28 -11.05 2.57
C GLU A 96 -17.16 -11.67 3.46
N GLY A 97 -16.07 -10.90 3.69
CA GLY A 97 -14.92 -11.34 4.48
C GLY A 97 -13.78 -11.97 3.68
N ASP A 98 -13.95 -12.18 2.39
CA ASP A 98 -12.89 -12.72 1.51
C ASP A 98 -11.80 -11.69 1.19
N GLY A 99 -12.11 -10.40 1.36
CA GLY A 99 -11.25 -9.28 1.05
C GLY A 99 -11.16 -8.97 -0.45
N LEU A 100 -10.74 -7.73 -0.76
CA LEU A 100 -10.59 -7.21 -2.12
C LEU A 100 -9.17 -7.43 -2.63
N ARG A 101 -9.04 -8.05 -3.80
CA ARG A 101 -7.75 -8.24 -4.45
C ARG A 101 -7.31 -6.97 -5.16
N LEU A 102 -6.26 -6.33 -4.63
CA LEU A 102 -5.57 -5.23 -5.29
C LEU A 102 -4.55 -5.81 -6.28
N ARG A 103 -4.63 -5.36 -7.54
CA ARG A 103 -3.86 -5.91 -8.65
C ARG A 103 -2.84 -4.91 -9.18
N LYS A 104 -1.82 -5.42 -9.87
CA LYS A 104 -0.76 -4.62 -10.47
C LYS A 104 -1.25 -3.73 -11.61
N GLU A 105 -2.19 -4.24 -12.39
CA GLU A 105 -2.81 -3.59 -13.54
C GLU A 105 -4.33 -3.82 -13.48
N PRO A 106 -5.15 -3.01 -14.17
CA PRO A 106 -6.57 -3.26 -14.29
C PRO A 106 -6.83 -4.62 -14.94
N GLY A 107 -7.90 -5.31 -14.51
CA GLY A 107 -8.35 -6.56 -15.13
C GLY A 107 -8.16 -7.81 -14.26
N LEU A 108 -9.01 -8.81 -14.52
CA LEU A 108 -9.07 -10.05 -13.73
C LEU A 108 -7.87 -10.96 -13.89
N SER A 109 -7.16 -10.85 -15.01
CA SER A 109 -5.96 -11.66 -15.32
C SER A 109 -4.67 -11.08 -14.74
N SER A 110 -4.69 -9.84 -14.24
CA SER A 110 -3.52 -9.19 -13.64
C SER A 110 -3.12 -9.83 -12.31
N GLU A 111 -1.83 -9.79 -12.03
CA GLU A 111 -1.25 -10.32 -10.78
C GLU A 111 -1.80 -9.59 -9.55
N MET A 112 -2.19 -10.36 -8.54
CA MET A 112 -2.59 -9.82 -7.24
C MET A 112 -1.36 -9.36 -6.46
N GLN A 113 -1.35 -8.11 -5.99
CA GLN A 113 -0.28 -7.56 -5.16
C GLN A 113 -0.62 -7.63 -3.66
N PHE A 114 -1.84 -7.23 -3.31
CA PHE A 114 -2.31 -7.17 -1.93
C PHE A 114 -3.76 -7.66 -1.82
N LEU A 115 -4.13 -7.99 -0.59
CA LEU A 115 -5.52 -8.24 -0.21
C LEU A 115 -5.96 -7.11 0.71
N GLY A 116 -6.92 -6.30 0.27
CA GLY A 116 -7.60 -5.29 1.09
C GLY A 116 -8.68 -5.96 1.93
N LEU A 117 -8.73 -5.64 3.22
CA LEU A 117 -9.73 -6.20 4.12
C LEU A 117 -11.00 -5.33 4.13
N ASP A 118 -12.16 -5.94 4.42
CA ASP A 118 -13.41 -5.19 4.58
C ASP A 118 -13.25 -4.08 5.63
N GLY A 119 -13.68 -2.86 5.26
CA GLY A 119 -13.52 -1.66 6.08
C GLY A 119 -12.14 -1.01 6.01
N GLU A 120 -11.18 -1.58 5.25
CA GLU A 120 -9.87 -0.96 5.06
C GLU A 120 -10.01 0.30 4.18
N LEU A 121 -9.33 1.39 4.60
CA LEU A 121 -9.42 2.69 3.95
C LEU A 121 -8.28 2.90 2.95
N PHE A 122 -8.65 3.37 1.77
CA PHE A 122 -7.77 3.71 0.68
C PHE A 122 -8.07 5.11 0.15
N GLN A 123 -7.10 5.75 -0.47
CA GLN A 123 -7.29 6.95 -1.26
C GLN A 123 -7.18 6.61 -2.75
N VAL A 124 -8.10 7.13 -3.56
CA VAL A 124 -8.08 6.95 -5.01
C VAL A 124 -6.99 7.81 -5.63
N GLY A 125 -6.04 7.17 -6.31
CA GLY A 125 -4.90 7.83 -6.95
C GLY A 125 -5.03 8.01 -8.45
N ASP A 126 -5.71 7.09 -9.15
CA ASP A 126 -5.85 7.09 -10.60
C ASP A 126 -7.09 6.31 -11.07
N GLY A 127 -7.49 6.46 -12.31
CA GLY A 127 -8.66 5.82 -12.94
C GLY A 127 -9.69 6.84 -13.42
N PRO A 128 -10.89 6.37 -13.86
CA PRO A 128 -11.29 4.97 -13.98
C PRO A 128 -10.75 4.29 -15.24
N VAL A 129 -10.62 2.96 -15.19
CA VAL A 129 -10.32 2.11 -16.35
C VAL A 129 -11.34 0.99 -16.43
N ASP A 130 -12.02 0.86 -17.57
CA ASP A 130 -13.00 -0.22 -17.79
C ASP A 130 -12.30 -1.42 -18.44
N GLN A 131 -12.30 -2.56 -17.73
CA GLN A 131 -11.73 -3.80 -18.23
C GLN A 131 -12.41 -5.03 -17.60
N ASP A 132 -12.57 -6.08 -18.40
CA ASP A 132 -13.19 -7.37 -18.01
C ASP A 132 -14.59 -7.21 -17.39
N GLY A 133 -15.35 -6.17 -17.78
CA GLY A 133 -16.71 -5.90 -17.28
C GLY A 133 -16.76 -5.17 -15.94
N TYR A 134 -15.62 -4.71 -15.43
CA TYR A 134 -15.50 -3.93 -14.20
C TYR A 134 -14.87 -2.57 -14.48
N THR A 135 -15.25 -1.58 -13.67
CA THR A 135 -14.54 -0.30 -13.59
C THR A 135 -13.46 -0.39 -12.51
N TRP A 136 -12.22 -0.12 -12.88
CA TRP A 136 -11.05 -0.23 -12.00
C TRP A 136 -10.53 1.13 -11.57
N TRP A 137 -10.17 1.23 -10.31
CA TRP A 137 -9.53 2.40 -9.72
C TRP A 137 -8.21 2.02 -9.08
N PHE A 138 -7.18 2.84 -9.30
CA PHE A 138 -5.93 2.70 -8.58
C PHE A 138 -6.07 3.32 -7.19
N VAL A 139 -5.82 2.52 -6.16
CA VAL A 139 -5.99 2.94 -4.77
C VAL A 139 -4.71 2.76 -3.98
N VAL A 140 -4.50 3.65 -3.01
CA VAL A 140 -3.32 3.68 -2.12
C VAL A 140 -3.82 3.64 -0.68
N GLY A 141 -3.23 2.79 0.14
CA GLY A 141 -3.61 2.63 1.54
C GLY A 141 -3.42 3.93 2.34
N SER A 142 -4.44 4.37 3.06
CA SER A 142 -4.41 5.62 3.83
C SER A 142 -3.40 5.62 4.98
N TYR A 143 -3.05 4.44 5.51
CA TYR A 143 -2.09 4.27 6.61
C TYR A 143 -0.76 3.68 6.17
N ASP A 144 -0.72 3.06 4.99
CA ASP A 144 0.47 2.41 4.45
C ASP A 144 0.49 2.55 2.92
N GLU A 145 1.22 3.52 2.41
CA GLU A 145 1.34 3.81 0.98
C GLU A 145 1.99 2.67 0.17
N THR A 146 2.62 1.70 0.83
CA THR A 146 3.16 0.51 0.15
C THR A 146 2.05 -0.44 -0.30
N ARG A 147 0.88 -0.34 0.32
CA ARG A 147 -0.33 -1.10 -0.02
C ARG A 147 -1.11 -0.36 -1.09
N GLN A 148 -0.77 -0.61 -2.33
CA GLN A 148 -1.39 0.07 -3.48
C GLN A 148 -1.68 -0.93 -4.60
N GLY A 149 -2.64 -0.59 -5.45
CA GLY A 149 -2.98 -1.41 -6.61
C GLY A 149 -4.33 -1.05 -7.21
N TRP A 150 -4.67 -1.74 -8.28
CA TRP A 150 -5.95 -1.60 -8.97
C TRP A 150 -7.03 -2.44 -8.30
N ALA A 151 -8.14 -1.80 -7.99
CA ALA A 151 -9.30 -2.36 -7.30
C ALA A 151 -10.57 -2.17 -8.12
N ALA A 152 -11.46 -3.16 -8.12
CA ALA A 152 -12.75 -3.05 -8.80
C ALA A 152 -13.70 -2.15 -8.00
N ALA A 153 -14.37 -1.22 -8.69
CA ALA A 153 -15.27 -0.23 -8.10
C ALA A 153 -16.43 -0.85 -7.31
N ASP A 154 -16.91 -2.01 -7.73
CA ASP A 154 -18.04 -2.73 -7.12
C ASP A 154 -17.82 -3.07 -5.64
N PHE A 155 -16.54 -3.10 -5.21
CA PHE A 155 -16.14 -3.39 -3.83
C PHE A 155 -15.56 -2.17 -3.10
N LEU A 156 -15.79 -0.97 -3.64
CA LEU A 156 -15.32 0.30 -3.07
C LEU A 156 -16.51 1.19 -2.73
N GLU A 157 -16.59 1.62 -1.49
CA GLU A 157 -17.59 2.57 -1.01
C GLU A 157 -16.92 3.89 -0.63
N VAL A 158 -17.47 5.01 -1.13
CA VAL A 158 -16.92 6.34 -0.83
C VAL A 158 -17.21 6.71 0.62
N VAL A 159 -16.15 7.07 1.35
CA VAL A 159 -16.27 7.59 2.71
C VAL A 159 -16.47 9.11 2.62
N THR A 160 -17.69 9.55 2.95
CA THR A 160 -18.02 10.97 3.09
C THR A 160 -17.91 11.35 4.57
N ASP A 161 -17.05 12.32 4.89
CA ASP A 161 -17.06 12.95 6.22
C ASP A 161 -18.45 13.60 6.43
N GLN A 162 -19.14 13.17 7.48
CA GLN A 162 -20.40 13.77 7.93
C GLN A 162 -20.14 14.89 8.94
#